data_8b2d8a5e25b2f15130e0ccc4a520148b
#
_entry.id   8b2d8a5e25b2f15130e0ccc4a520148b
#
_cell.length_a   1.000
_cell.length_b   1.000
_cell.length_c   1.000
_cell.angle_alpha   90.00
_cell.angle_beta   90.00
_cell.angle_gamma   90.00
#
_symmetry.space_group_name_H-M   'P 1'
#
loop_
_entity.id
_entity.type
_entity.pdbx_description
1 polymer ?
#
loop_
_entity_poly.entity_id
_entity_poly.type
_entity_poly.pdbx_seq_one_letter_code
_entity_poly.pdbx_strand_id
1 'polypeptide(L)'
;MKRILSFFLTLVLTAALLCPAALAVNETAAKDRDWVYITLDPGHGGDGAGGNDSGAVNEKYGYQEADLVLKIGLYLKEELETYRNVHVDMTRSDSYGTRYTPLREVKQRVDFAAEQCSDLLVSLHLNSAGSNQSVHGGLILASNGNYDPDCAKVIDAVGTNILAQLSRLGIDTSRGLVKEGSHDGTTYPNGKLADYYGIVRYGQLRHIPAMIVEHCFVSSNSDCEQFLSSDAKLRAIAQADARGIAAYYGLEKKDPGEVDVEPLFRDCRSHWAKDYVNTLYFTGVLTGSAAPRTRAGSTVWEAACSSRTARSRAPCS
;
A
#
# COMPACT_ATOMS: atom_id res chain seq x y z
N MET A 1 38.95 -47.95 -32.94
CA MET A 1 37.82 -46.95 -33.01
C MET A 1 36.66 -47.25 -32.04
N LYS A 2 36.16 -48.48 -31.91
CA LYS A 2 35.07 -48.79 -30.97
C LYS A 2 35.37 -48.57 -29.48
N ARG A 3 36.59 -48.73 -29.02
CA ARG A 3 37.00 -48.55 -27.60
C ARG A 3 37.15 -47.08 -27.21
N ILE A 4 37.51 -46.21 -28.15
CA ILE A 4 37.65 -44.75 -27.89
C ILE A 4 36.26 -44.10 -27.82
N LEU A 5 35.32 -44.54 -28.61
CA LEU A 5 33.95 -44.04 -28.59
C LEU A 5 33.21 -44.38 -27.29
N SER A 6 33.51 -45.58 -26.72
CA SER A 6 32.94 -46.01 -25.44
C SER A 6 33.45 -45.17 -24.27
N PHE A 7 34.74 -44.72 -24.31
CA PHE A 7 35.32 -43.92 -23.25
C PHE A 7 34.82 -42.48 -23.24
N PHE A 8 34.58 -41.92 -24.44
CA PHE A 8 33.95 -40.61 -24.56
C PHE A 8 32.49 -40.58 -24.12
N LEU A 9 31.73 -41.64 -24.42
CA LEU A 9 30.33 -41.73 -24.02
C LEU A 9 30.19 -41.90 -22.50
N THR A 10 31.10 -42.65 -21.85
CA THR A 10 31.09 -42.80 -20.39
C THR A 10 31.52 -41.51 -19.69
N LEU A 11 32.46 -40.77 -20.26
CA LEU A 11 32.93 -39.49 -19.68
C LEU A 11 31.83 -38.39 -19.78
N VAL A 12 31.07 -38.37 -20.89
CA VAL A 12 29.94 -37.42 -21.04
C VAL A 12 28.78 -37.82 -20.13
N LEU A 13 28.52 -39.12 -19.92
CA LEU A 13 27.48 -39.58 -19.00
C LEU A 13 27.84 -39.33 -17.53
N THR A 14 29.13 -39.46 -17.15
CA THR A 14 29.55 -39.18 -15.77
C THR A 14 29.63 -37.68 -15.49
N ALA A 15 29.93 -36.85 -16.48
CA ALA A 15 29.86 -35.37 -16.32
C ALA A 15 28.39 -34.91 -16.21
N ALA A 16 27.45 -35.55 -16.88
CA ALA A 16 26.02 -35.27 -16.78
C ALA A 16 25.42 -35.72 -15.42
N LEU A 17 26.02 -36.70 -14.74
CA LEU A 17 25.57 -37.22 -13.45
C LEU A 17 26.18 -36.49 -12.25
N LEU A 18 27.24 -35.69 -12.45
CA LEU A 18 27.90 -34.90 -11.38
C LEU A 18 27.42 -33.43 -11.34
N CYS A 19 26.58 -33.01 -12.29
CA CYS A 19 26.09 -31.66 -12.36
C CYS A 19 24.67 -31.40 -11.78
N PRO A 20 23.84 -32.38 -11.42
CA PRO A 20 22.52 -32.06 -10.88
C PRO A 20 22.53 -31.74 -9.38
N ALA A 21 23.59 -32.06 -8.64
CA ALA A 21 23.61 -31.79 -7.20
C ALA A 21 24.04 -30.36 -6.85
N ALA A 22 24.69 -29.64 -7.77
CA ALA A 22 25.10 -28.27 -7.58
C ALA A 22 24.06 -27.23 -8.09
N LEU A 23 23.10 -27.68 -8.90
CA LEU A 23 21.99 -26.82 -9.38
C LEU A 23 20.70 -26.99 -8.57
N ALA A 24 20.64 -27.98 -7.69
CA ALA A 24 19.50 -28.18 -6.79
C ALA A 24 19.54 -27.32 -5.51
N VAL A 25 20.53 -26.43 -5.39
CA VAL A 25 20.69 -25.62 -4.19
C VAL A 25 19.97 -24.27 -4.27
N ASN A 26 19.27 -23.94 -5.35
CA ASN A 26 18.66 -22.61 -5.44
C ASN A 26 17.28 -22.51 -6.11
N GLU A 27 16.53 -23.61 -6.24
CA GLU A 27 15.12 -23.49 -6.60
C GLU A 27 14.19 -23.19 -5.41
N THR A 28 14.71 -23.13 -4.19
CA THR A 28 14.09 -22.49 -3.04
C THR A 28 14.64 -21.09 -2.75
N ALA A 29 15.60 -20.63 -3.54
CA ALA A 29 15.96 -19.23 -3.54
C ALA A 29 14.76 -18.44 -4.02
N ALA A 30 14.12 -17.77 -3.06
CA ALA A 30 13.21 -16.67 -3.23
C ALA A 30 12.55 -16.64 -4.62
N LYS A 31 11.34 -17.16 -4.78
CA LYS A 31 10.42 -16.65 -5.78
C LYS A 31 10.66 -15.16 -5.79
N ASP A 32 11.08 -14.63 -6.94
CA ASP A 32 11.27 -13.21 -7.18
C ASP A 32 9.93 -12.55 -6.87
N ARG A 33 9.71 -12.22 -5.57
CA ARG A 33 8.44 -11.64 -5.14
C ARG A 33 8.39 -10.29 -5.77
N ASP A 34 7.36 -10.06 -6.55
CA ASP A 34 7.07 -8.74 -7.06
C ASP A 34 7.06 -7.74 -5.91
N TRP A 35 7.67 -6.60 -6.10
CA TRP A 35 7.64 -5.51 -5.14
C TRP A 35 6.20 -5.09 -4.86
N VAL A 36 5.91 -4.77 -3.61
CA VAL A 36 4.64 -4.19 -3.16
C VAL A 36 4.85 -2.71 -2.86
N TYR A 37 4.14 -1.87 -3.59
CA TYR A 37 4.16 -0.42 -3.44
C TYR A 37 2.93 0.04 -2.67
N ILE A 38 3.16 0.67 -1.53
CA ILE A 38 2.11 1.11 -0.63
C ILE A 38 2.21 2.63 -0.48
N THR A 39 1.11 3.33 -0.72
CA THR A 39 1.01 4.73 -0.33
C THR A 39 0.27 4.84 1.00
N LEU A 40 0.91 5.48 1.97
CA LEU A 40 0.29 5.89 3.21
C LEU A 40 -0.16 7.35 3.09
N ASP A 41 -1.38 7.59 3.51
CA ASP A 41 -1.99 8.91 3.48
C ASP A 41 -2.38 9.31 4.91
N PRO A 42 -1.47 9.92 5.71
CA PRO A 42 -1.86 10.50 6.98
C PRO A 42 -2.91 11.58 6.74
N GLY A 43 -4.14 11.36 7.22
CA GLY A 43 -5.26 12.26 6.98
C GLY A 43 -5.03 13.66 7.49
N HIS A 44 -5.79 14.63 7.00
CA HIS A 44 -5.68 16.04 7.40
C HIS A 44 -4.29 16.64 7.12
N GLY A 45 -3.92 17.65 7.88
CA GLY A 45 -2.66 18.37 7.70
C GLY A 45 -2.62 19.16 6.39
N GLY A 46 -1.72 20.10 6.30
CA GLY A 46 -1.55 20.97 5.14
C GLY A 46 -2.20 22.32 5.31
N ASP A 47 -1.64 23.28 4.56
CA ASP A 47 -2.09 24.67 4.55
C ASP A 47 -3.34 24.79 3.67
N GLY A 48 -4.47 24.30 4.11
CA GLY A 48 -5.74 24.56 3.42
C GLY A 48 -5.91 26.06 3.14
N ALA A 49 -6.74 26.43 2.19
CA ALA A 49 -7.03 27.84 1.87
C ALA A 49 -7.60 28.67 3.05
N GLY A 50 -7.61 28.12 4.25
CA GLY A 50 -8.10 28.72 5.50
C GLY A 50 -7.30 28.36 6.74
N GLY A 51 -6.12 27.74 6.64
CA GLY A 51 -5.30 27.35 7.78
C GLY A 51 -5.01 25.85 7.85
N ASN A 52 -4.30 25.42 8.89
CA ASN A 52 -4.03 24.01 9.15
C ASN A 52 -5.33 23.23 9.34
N ASP A 53 -5.49 22.14 8.58
CA ASP A 53 -6.53 21.14 8.83
C ASP A 53 -6.04 20.19 9.95
N SER A 54 -6.43 20.50 11.19
CA SER A 54 -6.07 19.69 12.37
C SER A 54 -6.80 18.35 12.44
N GLY A 55 -7.85 18.16 11.62
CA GLY A 55 -8.81 17.09 11.87
C GLY A 55 -9.56 17.30 13.18
N ALA A 56 -10.02 16.22 13.76
CA ALA A 56 -10.68 16.26 15.05
C ALA A 56 -9.68 16.57 16.19
N VAL A 57 -10.18 17.27 17.22
CA VAL A 57 -9.36 17.73 18.37
C VAL A 57 -9.95 17.20 19.67
N ASN A 58 -9.09 16.74 20.57
CA ASN A 58 -9.42 16.48 21.96
C ASN A 58 -8.72 17.50 22.85
N GLU A 59 -9.48 18.52 23.29
CA GLU A 59 -8.96 19.62 24.11
C GLU A 59 -8.38 19.12 25.44
N LYS A 60 -8.94 18.10 26.06
CA LYS A 60 -8.50 17.57 27.37
C LYS A 60 -7.05 17.09 27.33
N TYR A 61 -6.63 16.48 26.22
CA TYR A 61 -5.29 15.92 26.06
C TYR A 61 -4.40 16.77 25.16
N GLY A 62 -4.95 17.83 24.54
CA GLY A 62 -4.25 18.63 23.53
C GLY A 62 -3.93 17.84 22.26
N TYR A 63 -4.74 16.87 21.92
CA TYR A 63 -4.52 16.02 20.75
C TYR A 63 -5.21 16.59 19.52
N GLN A 64 -4.45 16.62 18.41
CA GLN A 64 -4.97 16.88 17.08
C GLN A 64 -4.83 15.60 16.25
N GLU A 65 -5.87 15.21 15.54
CA GLU A 65 -5.88 14.02 14.71
C GLU A 65 -4.72 14.03 13.71
N ALA A 66 -4.52 15.16 13.01
CA ALA A 66 -3.47 15.32 12.01
C ALA A 66 -2.07 14.96 12.54
N ASP A 67 -1.75 15.32 13.78
CA ASP A 67 -0.44 15.05 14.37
C ASP A 67 -0.28 13.59 14.75
N LEU A 68 -1.33 12.97 15.28
CA LEU A 68 -1.30 11.58 15.71
C LEU A 68 -1.24 10.62 14.52
N VAL A 69 -2.05 10.88 13.47
CA VAL A 69 -2.03 10.01 12.27
C VAL A 69 -0.74 10.16 11.47
N LEU A 70 -0.10 11.34 11.51
CA LEU A 70 1.24 11.51 10.94
C LEU A 70 2.26 10.62 11.65
N LYS A 71 2.26 10.61 13.00
CA LYS A 71 3.15 9.75 13.78
C LYS A 71 2.88 8.27 13.50
N ILE A 72 1.60 7.85 13.47
CA ILE A 72 1.22 6.47 13.11
C ILE A 72 1.76 6.14 11.72
N GLY A 73 1.57 7.02 10.73
CA GLY A 73 2.04 6.82 9.36
C GLY A 73 3.55 6.68 9.26
N LEU A 74 4.32 7.51 9.98
CA LEU A 74 5.79 7.40 10.01
C LEU A 74 6.24 6.07 10.64
N TYR A 75 5.62 5.64 11.74
CA TYR A 75 5.92 4.36 12.37
C TYR A 75 5.49 3.16 11.49
N LEU A 76 4.38 3.29 10.77
CA LEU A 76 3.91 2.26 9.84
C LEU A 76 4.86 2.12 8.65
N LYS A 77 5.36 3.24 8.11
CA LYS A 77 6.40 3.22 7.08
C LYS A 77 7.65 2.51 7.58
N GLU A 78 8.18 2.90 8.75
CA GLU A 78 9.35 2.24 9.36
C GLU A 78 9.14 0.73 9.50
N GLU A 79 7.96 0.30 9.95
CA GLU A 79 7.64 -1.11 10.16
C GLU A 79 7.49 -1.88 8.84
N LEU A 80 6.77 -1.32 7.85
CA LEU A 80 6.57 -1.95 6.55
C LEU A 80 7.89 -2.11 5.77
N GLU A 81 8.79 -1.15 5.85
CA GLU A 81 10.10 -1.22 5.18
C GLU A 81 11.07 -2.24 5.81
N THR A 82 10.68 -2.87 6.94
CA THR A 82 11.38 -4.06 7.46
C THR A 82 11.01 -5.36 6.74
N TYR A 83 10.00 -5.35 5.88
CA TYR A 83 9.62 -6.49 5.06
C TYR A 83 10.33 -6.45 3.70
N ARG A 84 10.59 -7.62 3.13
CA ARG A 84 11.24 -7.77 1.81
C ARG A 84 10.36 -7.22 0.70
N ASN A 85 10.99 -6.54 -0.25
CA ASN A 85 10.37 -6.04 -1.47
C ASN A 85 9.14 -5.16 -1.20
N VAL A 86 9.21 -4.32 -0.19
CA VAL A 86 8.19 -3.32 0.14
C VAL A 86 8.77 -1.92 -0.01
N HIS A 87 8.08 -1.08 -0.74
CA HIS A 87 8.35 0.35 -0.81
C HIS A 87 7.15 1.14 -0.31
N VAL A 88 7.41 2.15 0.51
CA VAL A 88 6.35 2.98 1.09
C VAL A 88 6.53 4.43 0.73
N ASP A 89 5.59 4.96 -0.04
CA ASP A 89 5.43 6.39 -0.29
C ASP A 89 4.44 7.00 0.73
N MET A 90 4.56 8.30 0.99
CA MET A 90 3.64 9.02 1.87
C MET A 90 3.12 10.28 1.18
N THR A 91 1.83 10.59 1.34
CA THR A 91 1.23 11.82 0.82
C THR A 91 1.72 13.08 1.55
N ARG A 92 2.13 12.93 2.80
CA ARG A 92 2.84 13.93 3.60
C ARG A 92 3.74 13.26 4.64
N SER A 93 4.85 13.90 4.97
CA SER A 93 5.85 13.41 5.93
C SER A 93 6.16 14.41 7.03
N ASP A 94 5.51 15.56 7.04
CA ASP A 94 5.65 16.60 8.06
C ASP A 94 4.29 17.20 8.44
N SER A 95 4.27 17.98 9.52
CA SER A 95 3.06 18.56 10.08
C SER A 95 2.42 19.64 9.19
N TYR A 96 3.17 20.18 8.24
CA TYR A 96 2.71 21.26 7.35
C TYR A 96 2.23 20.75 5.99
N GLY A 97 2.26 19.43 5.77
CA GLY A 97 2.17 18.89 4.43
C GLY A 97 3.45 19.18 3.67
N THR A 98 3.60 18.65 2.48
CA THR A 98 4.74 19.01 1.67
C THR A 98 4.59 20.46 1.23
N ARG A 99 5.48 21.34 1.65
CA ARG A 99 5.53 22.74 1.21
C ARG A 99 5.57 22.90 -0.31
N TYR A 100 5.88 21.82 -1.02
CA TYR A 100 6.14 21.81 -2.46
C TYR A 100 5.04 21.14 -3.29
N THR A 101 4.15 20.35 -2.67
CA THR A 101 2.99 19.78 -3.34
C THR A 101 1.83 19.78 -2.36
N PRO A 102 0.95 20.77 -2.41
CA PRO A 102 -0.23 20.74 -1.58
C PRO A 102 -1.16 19.62 -2.09
N LEU A 103 -0.95 18.41 -1.61
CA LEU A 103 -1.94 17.34 -1.75
C LEU A 103 -3.09 17.64 -0.80
N ARG A 104 -3.74 18.77 -1.03
CA ARG A 104 -4.79 19.31 -0.17
C ARG A 104 -6.11 18.61 -0.39
N GLU A 105 -6.36 18.31 -1.65
CA GLU A 105 -7.59 17.68 -2.06
C GLU A 105 -7.43 16.16 -2.06
N VAL A 106 -8.46 15.49 -1.60
CA VAL A 106 -8.53 14.02 -1.57
C VAL A 106 -8.18 13.38 -2.92
N LYS A 107 -8.64 14.00 -4.02
CA LYS A 107 -8.31 13.54 -5.37
C LYS A 107 -6.82 13.56 -5.65
N GLN A 108 -6.11 14.61 -5.23
CA GLN A 108 -4.65 14.74 -5.44
C GLN A 108 -3.88 13.67 -4.68
N ARG A 109 -4.33 13.26 -3.49
CA ARG A 109 -3.73 12.17 -2.70
C ARG A 109 -3.84 10.83 -3.42
N VAL A 110 -4.99 10.57 -4.04
CA VAL A 110 -5.19 9.36 -4.85
C VAL A 110 -4.41 9.43 -6.16
N ASP A 111 -4.37 10.59 -6.83
CA ASP A 111 -3.56 10.80 -8.04
C ASP A 111 -2.08 10.56 -7.74
N PHE A 112 -1.57 11.03 -6.59
CA PHE A 112 -0.22 10.74 -6.13
C PHE A 112 0.01 9.22 -6.01
N ALA A 113 -0.88 8.48 -5.34
CA ALA A 113 -0.76 7.03 -5.24
C ALA A 113 -0.74 6.34 -6.61
N ALA A 114 -1.53 6.85 -7.57
CA ALA A 114 -1.51 6.36 -8.95
C ALA A 114 -0.17 6.63 -9.64
N GLU A 115 0.40 7.81 -9.46
CA GLU A 115 1.71 8.19 -10.00
C GLU A 115 2.84 7.32 -9.39
N GLN A 116 2.70 6.91 -8.12
CA GLN A 116 3.64 5.99 -7.48
C GLN A 116 3.44 4.53 -7.87
N CYS A 117 2.48 4.20 -8.75
CA CYS A 117 2.12 2.82 -9.11
C CYS A 117 1.72 1.97 -7.90
N SER A 118 1.03 2.54 -6.92
CA SER A 118 0.71 1.87 -5.67
C SER A 118 -0.23 0.69 -5.87
N ASP A 119 0.05 -0.39 -5.16
CA ASP A 119 -0.80 -1.58 -5.05
C ASP A 119 -1.88 -1.40 -3.99
N LEU A 120 -1.64 -0.47 -3.04
CA LEU A 120 -2.54 -0.17 -1.94
C LEU A 120 -2.36 1.29 -1.49
N LEU A 121 -3.48 1.99 -1.28
CA LEU A 121 -3.53 3.28 -0.60
C LEU A 121 -4.25 3.12 0.75
N VAL A 122 -3.56 3.46 1.83
CA VAL A 122 -4.10 3.42 3.19
C VAL A 122 -4.15 4.84 3.75
N SER A 123 -5.36 5.40 3.86
CA SER A 123 -5.56 6.69 4.53
C SER A 123 -5.78 6.47 6.02
N LEU A 124 -4.97 7.13 6.83
CA LEU A 124 -4.88 6.93 8.28
C LEU A 124 -5.64 8.06 8.99
N HIS A 125 -6.60 7.70 9.81
CA HIS A 125 -7.50 8.61 10.50
C HIS A 125 -7.77 8.19 11.95
N LEU A 126 -8.31 9.11 12.72
CA LEU A 126 -8.90 8.92 14.05
C LEU A 126 -10.30 9.50 14.03
N ASN A 127 -11.28 8.67 14.30
CA ASN A 127 -12.67 9.04 14.22
C ASN A 127 -13.08 10.07 15.30
N SER A 128 -14.22 10.71 15.10
CA SER A 128 -14.81 11.61 16.08
C SER A 128 -16.33 11.49 16.12
N ALA A 129 -16.88 11.47 17.33
CA ALA A 129 -18.30 11.56 17.58
C ALA A 129 -18.68 12.92 18.23
N GLY A 130 -17.86 13.95 17.99
CA GLY A 130 -18.04 15.28 18.59
C GLY A 130 -17.99 15.22 20.12
N SER A 131 -19.03 15.69 20.79
CA SER A 131 -19.11 15.69 22.25
C SER A 131 -19.47 14.34 22.87
N ASN A 132 -19.84 13.32 22.06
CA ASN A 132 -20.20 12.01 22.57
C ASN A 132 -18.95 11.15 22.82
N GLN A 133 -18.43 11.20 24.05
CA GLN A 133 -17.22 10.49 24.46
C GLN A 133 -17.43 8.98 24.71
N SER A 134 -18.66 8.47 24.65
CA SER A 134 -18.92 7.06 24.84
C SER A 134 -18.68 6.22 23.56
N VAL A 135 -18.60 6.88 22.42
CA VAL A 135 -18.31 6.24 21.14
C VAL A 135 -16.80 6.00 21.04
N HIS A 136 -16.41 4.77 20.81
CA HIS A 136 -15.02 4.31 20.81
C HIS A 136 -14.78 3.21 19.78
N GLY A 137 -13.51 2.78 19.62
CA GLY A 137 -13.11 1.66 18.77
C GLY A 137 -12.74 2.04 17.36
N GLY A 138 -12.31 1.06 16.57
CA GLY A 138 -11.83 1.22 15.19
C GLY A 138 -12.76 0.62 14.15
N LEU A 139 -12.64 1.10 12.92
CA LEU A 139 -13.36 0.60 11.75
C LEU A 139 -12.59 0.88 10.46
N ILE A 140 -12.96 0.24 9.38
CA ILE A 140 -12.45 0.52 8.04
C ILE A 140 -13.58 1.07 7.18
N LEU A 141 -13.34 2.22 6.53
CA LEU A 141 -14.21 2.73 5.49
C LEU A 141 -13.78 2.11 4.16
N ALA A 142 -14.63 1.23 3.64
CA ALA A 142 -14.33 0.38 2.51
C ALA A 142 -15.25 0.68 1.32
N SER A 143 -14.88 0.18 0.13
CA SER A 143 -15.66 0.36 -1.07
C SER A 143 -16.92 -0.51 -1.09
N ASN A 144 -18.00 0.02 -1.66
CA ASN A 144 -19.22 -0.72 -1.97
C ASN A 144 -19.06 -1.71 -3.15
N GLY A 145 -17.92 -1.65 -3.87
CA GLY A 145 -17.59 -2.55 -4.99
C GLY A 145 -18.38 -2.29 -6.29
N ASN A 146 -19.07 -1.18 -6.39
CA ASN A 146 -19.94 -0.88 -7.53
C ASN A 146 -19.18 -0.57 -8.83
N TYR A 147 -17.93 -0.14 -8.76
CA TYR A 147 -17.13 0.24 -9.93
C TYR A 147 -16.01 -0.74 -10.24
N ASP A 148 -15.14 -0.98 -9.28
CA ASP A 148 -14.05 -1.96 -9.38
C ASP A 148 -14.16 -2.99 -8.26
N PRO A 149 -14.83 -4.12 -8.52
CA PRO A 149 -15.03 -5.15 -7.51
C PRO A 149 -13.71 -5.87 -7.12
N ASP A 150 -12.68 -5.85 -7.95
CA ASP A 150 -11.40 -6.49 -7.60
C ASP A 150 -10.62 -5.62 -6.61
N CYS A 151 -10.59 -4.29 -6.80
CA CYS A 151 -10.10 -3.37 -5.76
C CYS A 151 -10.88 -3.53 -4.45
N ALA A 152 -12.20 -3.66 -4.51
CA ALA A 152 -13.02 -3.84 -3.31
C ALA A 152 -12.67 -5.13 -2.54
N LYS A 153 -12.40 -6.24 -3.23
CA LYS A 153 -11.95 -7.49 -2.59
C LYS A 153 -10.62 -7.34 -1.87
N VAL A 154 -9.65 -6.61 -2.46
CA VAL A 154 -8.37 -6.31 -1.81
C VAL A 154 -8.60 -5.51 -0.54
N ILE A 155 -9.42 -4.45 -0.62
CA ILE A 155 -9.76 -3.60 0.52
C ILE A 155 -10.42 -4.42 1.64
N ASP A 156 -11.38 -5.28 1.29
CA ASP A 156 -12.07 -6.14 2.26
C ASP A 156 -11.11 -7.09 2.98
N ALA A 157 -10.20 -7.72 2.25
CA ALA A 157 -9.25 -8.66 2.81
C ALA A 157 -8.19 -7.97 3.70
N VAL A 158 -7.57 -6.90 3.19
CA VAL A 158 -6.57 -6.13 3.96
C VAL A 158 -7.21 -5.48 5.17
N GLY A 159 -8.38 -4.84 5.02
CA GLY A 159 -9.10 -4.19 6.10
C GLY A 159 -9.51 -5.16 7.20
N THR A 160 -9.99 -6.36 6.83
CA THR A 160 -10.31 -7.42 7.79
C THR A 160 -9.07 -7.86 8.58
N ASN A 161 -7.93 -8.02 7.90
CA ASN A 161 -6.68 -8.38 8.56
C ASN A 161 -6.20 -7.29 9.53
N ILE A 162 -6.27 -6.00 9.12
CA ILE A 162 -5.93 -4.86 9.97
C ILE A 162 -6.81 -4.86 11.23
N LEU A 163 -8.14 -4.94 11.07
CA LEU A 163 -9.07 -4.96 12.19
C LEU A 163 -8.79 -6.12 13.17
N ALA A 164 -8.45 -7.29 12.66
CA ALA A 164 -8.07 -8.44 13.49
C ALA A 164 -6.79 -8.17 14.30
N GLN A 165 -5.83 -7.39 13.78
CA GLN A 165 -4.63 -7.02 14.52
C GLN A 165 -4.91 -5.90 15.54
N LEU A 166 -5.72 -4.90 15.18
CA LEU A 166 -6.14 -3.83 16.10
C LEU A 166 -6.95 -4.40 17.28
N SER A 167 -7.82 -5.37 17.03
CA SER A 167 -8.56 -6.08 18.09
C SER A 167 -7.64 -6.78 19.10
N ARG A 168 -6.49 -7.28 18.67
CA ARG A 168 -5.49 -7.89 19.59
C ARG A 168 -4.82 -6.87 20.51
N LEU A 169 -4.86 -5.58 20.15
CA LEU A 169 -4.42 -4.50 21.04
C LEU A 169 -5.50 -4.10 22.05
N GLY A 170 -6.71 -4.64 21.94
CA GLY A 170 -7.86 -4.31 22.78
C GLY A 170 -8.76 -3.21 22.19
N ILE A 171 -8.51 -2.75 20.96
CA ILE A 171 -9.38 -1.81 20.27
C ILE A 171 -10.67 -2.56 19.87
N ASP A 172 -11.82 -1.99 20.20
CA ASP A 172 -13.11 -2.54 19.76
C ASP A 172 -13.25 -2.35 18.24
N THR A 173 -13.27 -3.44 17.51
CA THR A 173 -13.41 -3.45 16.03
C THR A 173 -14.74 -4.03 15.58
N SER A 174 -15.75 -4.05 16.46
CA SER A 174 -17.06 -4.67 16.19
C SER A 174 -17.83 -4.03 15.04
N ARG A 175 -17.51 -2.77 14.68
CA ARG A 175 -18.10 -2.08 13.51
C ARG A 175 -17.61 -2.62 12.17
N GLY A 176 -16.45 -3.25 12.14
CA GLY A 176 -15.90 -3.92 10.96
C GLY A 176 -15.64 -2.99 9.77
N LEU A 177 -16.01 -3.48 8.59
CA LEU A 177 -15.94 -2.75 7.33
C LEU A 177 -17.23 -1.97 7.09
N VAL A 178 -17.13 -0.66 6.96
CA VAL A 178 -18.27 0.22 6.65
C VAL A 178 -18.22 0.60 5.17
N LYS A 179 -19.28 0.26 4.46
CA LYS A 179 -19.44 0.51 3.02
C LYS A 179 -20.60 1.45 2.80
N GLU A 180 -20.29 2.69 2.50
CA GLU A 180 -21.28 3.76 2.41
C GLU A 180 -21.36 4.32 1.00
N GLY A 181 -22.55 4.35 0.43
CA GLY A 181 -22.81 4.97 -0.86
C GLY A 181 -23.05 6.47 -0.73
N SER A 182 -22.85 7.20 -1.81
CA SER A 182 -23.04 8.64 -1.88
C SER A 182 -24.47 9.04 -1.45
N HIS A 183 -24.58 10.05 -0.59
CA HIS A 183 -25.86 10.55 -0.08
C HIS A 183 -26.54 11.55 -1.03
N ASP A 184 -25.78 12.16 -1.94
CA ASP A 184 -26.28 13.12 -2.92
C ASP A 184 -26.65 12.49 -4.27
N GLY A 185 -26.56 11.15 -4.36
CA GLY A 185 -26.85 10.41 -5.58
C GLY A 185 -25.73 10.42 -6.62
N THR A 186 -24.52 10.86 -6.28
CA THR A 186 -23.35 10.78 -7.17
C THR A 186 -23.15 9.34 -7.63
N THR A 187 -22.95 9.14 -8.93
CA THR A 187 -22.73 7.83 -9.54
C THR A 187 -21.34 7.71 -10.15
N TYR A 188 -20.87 6.49 -10.29
CA TYR A 188 -19.71 6.14 -11.10
C TYR A 188 -20.03 6.22 -12.61
N PRO A 189 -19.02 6.25 -13.51
CA PRO A 189 -19.23 6.27 -14.96
C PRO A 189 -20.10 5.12 -15.50
N ASN A 190 -20.19 4.01 -14.77
CA ASN A 190 -21.04 2.87 -15.10
C ASN A 190 -22.50 3.04 -14.63
N GLY A 191 -22.86 4.20 -14.10
CA GLY A 191 -24.22 4.55 -13.63
C GLY A 191 -24.59 4.01 -12.24
N LYS A 192 -23.72 3.22 -11.58
CA LYS A 192 -23.99 2.73 -10.24
C LYS A 192 -23.61 3.78 -9.18
N LEU A 193 -24.27 3.71 -8.01
CA LEU A 193 -24.02 4.62 -6.89
C LEU A 193 -22.54 4.59 -6.48
N ALA A 194 -21.93 5.77 -6.42
CA ALA A 194 -20.53 5.90 -6.04
C ALA A 194 -20.34 5.73 -4.51
N ASP A 195 -19.11 5.46 -4.09
CA ASP A 195 -18.73 5.48 -2.69
C ASP A 195 -18.83 6.90 -2.11
N TYR A 196 -19.25 7.01 -0.85
CA TYR A 196 -19.37 8.29 -0.16
C TYR A 196 -18.02 8.96 0.05
N TYR A 197 -17.05 8.21 0.60
CA TYR A 197 -15.75 8.74 0.96
C TYR A 197 -14.85 8.97 -0.26
N GLY A 198 -14.29 10.17 -0.38
CA GLY A 198 -13.51 10.59 -1.55
C GLY A 198 -12.29 9.71 -1.82
N ILE A 199 -11.51 9.36 -0.79
CA ILE A 199 -10.35 8.45 -0.92
C ILE A 199 -10.78 7.14 -1.58
N VAL A 200 -11.84 6.53 -1.09
CA VAL A 200 -12.36 5.26 -1.60
C VAL A 200 -12.89 5.43 -3.03
N ARG A 201 -13.71 6.46 -3.25
CA ARG A 201 -14.32 6.75 -4.56
C ARG A 201 -13.28 7.01 -5.66
N TYR A 202 -12.29 7.86 -5.38
CA TYR A 202 -11.24 8.15 -6.37
C TYR A 202 -10.29 6.96 -6.54
N GLY A 203 -10.04 6.17 -5.48
CA GLY A 203 -9.32 4.91 -5.56
C GLY A 203 -9.96 3.95 -6.56
N GLN A 204 -11.28 3.76 -6.48
CA GLN A 204 -12.03 2.97 -7.43
C GLN A 204 -11.86 3.48 -8.87
N LEU A 205 -11.95 4.80 -9.09
CA LEU A 205 -11.80 5.43 -10.40
C LEU A 205 -10.37 5.32 -10.98
N ARG A 206 -9.36 5.15 -10.12
CA ARG A 206 -7.96 4.95 -10.50
C ARG A 206 -7.52 3.50 -10.51
N HIS A 207 -8.45 2.57 -10.21
CA HIS A 207 -8.14 1.13 -10.09
C HIS A 207 -7.04 0.86 -9.06
N ILE A 208 -7.06 1.61 -7.95
CA ILE A 208 -6.18 1.44 -6.81
C ILE A 208 -7.03 1.03 -5.61
N PRO A 209 -6.74 -0.11 -4.96
CA PRO A 209 -7.34 -0.44 -3.68
C PRO A 209 -7.05 0.65 -2.65
N ALA A 210 -8.06 1.42 -2.26
CA ALA A 210 -7.94 2.54 -1.35
C ALA A 210 -8.96 2.42 -0.22
N MET A 211 -8.50 2.56 1.02
CA MET A 211 -9.33 2.49 2.23
C MET A 211 -8.97 3.61 3.20
N ILE A 212 -9.88 3.88 4.15
CA ILE A 212 -9.61 4.73 5.30
C ILE A 212 -9.63 3.84 6.54
N VAL A 213 -8.57 3.91 7.35
CA VAL A 213 -8.49 3.23 8.64
C VAL A 213 -8.78 4.25 9.74
N GLU A 214 -9.91 4.08 10.39
CA GLU A 214 -10.29 4.82 11.60
C GLU A 214 -9.84 3.99 12.80
N HIS A 215 -8.64 4.27 13.33
CA HIS A 215 -8.01 3.39 14.32
C HIS A 215 -8.75 3.36 15.67
N CYS A 216 -9.24 4.52 16.09
CA CYS A 216 -10.03 4.72 17.30
C CYS A 216 -10.63 6.12 17.29
N PHE A 217 -11.35 6.52 18.34
CA PHE A 217 -11.98 7.85 18.41
C PHE A 217 -11.12 8.82 19.20
N VAL A 218 -10.57 9.87 18.56
CA VAL A 218 -9.86 10.94 19.25
C VAL A 218 -10.79 11.71 20.19
N SER A 219 -12.10 11.75 19.93
CA SER A 219 -13.10 12.31 20.83
C SER A 219 -13.37 11.47 22.09
N SER A 220 -12.95 10.20 22.11
CA SER A 220 -13.11 9.28 23.25
C SER A 220 -11.94 9.42 24.22
N ASN A 221 -12.22 9.82 25.47
CA ASN A 221 -11.18 9.86 26.49
C ASN A 221 -10.59 8.48 26.77
N SER A 222 -11.43 7.44 26.72
CA SER A 222 -10.99 6.05 26.89
C SER A 222 -9.98 5.64 25.84
N ASP A 223 -10.28 5.91 24.56
CA ASP A 223 -9.38 5.58 23.45
C ASP A 223 -8.08 6.39 23.53
N CYS A 224 -8.19 7.69 23.88
CA CYS A 224 -7.02 8.53 24.08
C CYS A 224 -6.08 7.98 25.16
N GLU A 225 -6.63 7.60 26.32
CA GLU A 225 -5.84 7.06 27.43
C GLU A 225 -5.23 5.69 27.09
N GLN A 226 -6.02 4.82 26.48
CA GLN A 226 -5.61 3.44 26.21
C GLN A 226 -4.67 3.32 25.02
N PHE A 227 -4.88 4.06 23.94
CA PHE A 227 -4.23 3.80 22.66
C PHE A 227 -3.39 4.94 22.09
N LEU A 228 -3.62 6.22 22.52
CA LEU A 228 -2.98 7.38 21.90
C LEU A 228 -1.97 8.08 22.81
N SER A 229 -1.86 7.71 24.09
CA SER A 229 -1.18 8.51 25.11
C SER A 229 0.35 8.38 25.13
N SER A 230 0.96 7.64 24.20
CA SER A 230 2.44 7.55 24.09
C SER A 230 2.86 7.08 22.70
N ASP A 231 4.10 7.40 22.32
CA ASP A 231 4.68 6.94 21.06
C ASP A 231 4.74 5.39 20.98
N ALA A 232 4.94 4.70 22.11
CA ALA A 232 4.90 3.24 22.16
C ALA A 232 3.52 2.69 21.76
N LYS A 233 2.43 3.34 22.17
CA LYS A 233 1.07 2.95 21.79
C LYS A 233 0.78 3.24 20.32
N LEU A 234 1.22 4.38 19.80
CA LEU A 234 1.10 4.72 18.39
C LEU A 234 1.90 3.74 17.51
N ARG A 235 3.11 3.35 17.96
CA ARG A 235 3.89 2.27 17.29
C ARG A 235 3.16 0.92 17.33
N ALA A 236 2.49 0.58 18.42
CA ALA A 236 1.73 -0.66 18.49
C ALA A 236 0.58 -0.70 17.47
N ILE A 237 -0.13 0.43 17.26
CA ILE A 237 -1.13 0.59 16.20
C ILE A 237 -0.47 0.39 14.83
N ALA A 238 0.60 1.11 14.53
CA ALA A 238 1.31 1.01 13.27
C ALA A 238 1.80 -0.44 12.97
N GLN A 239 2.30 -1.13 13.99
CA GLN A 239 2.70 -2.53 13.87
C GLN A 239 1.51 -3.47 13.65
N ALA A 240 0.33 -3.15 14.19
CA ALA A 240 -0.88 -3.91 13.91
C ALA A 240 -1.29 -3.76 12.44
N ASP A 241 -1.28 -2.53 11.92
CA ASP A 241 -1.57 -2.27 10.51
C ASP A 241 -0.58 -3.00 9.59
N ALA A 242 0.72 -2.88 9.88
CA ALA A 242 1.77 -3.56 9.10
C ALA A 242 1.57 -5.07 9.06
N ARG A 243 1.23 -5.71 10.20
CA ARG A 243 0.93 -7.16 10.24
C ARG A 243 -0.31 -7.51 9.44
N GLY A 244 -1.34 -6.66 9.46
CA GLY A 244 -2.56 -6.86 8.67
C GLY A 244 -2.29 -6.81 7.17
N ILE A 245 -1.53 -5.82 6.73
CA ILE A 245 -1.08 -5.65 5.33
C ILE A 245 -0.18 -6.81 4.92
N ALA A 246 0.84 -7.14 5.75
CA ALA A 246 1.78 -8.21 5.48
C ALA A 246 1.10 -9.58 5.34
N ALA A 247 0.06 -9.83 6.15
CA ALA A 247 -0.70 -11.08 6.07
C ALA A 247 -1.43 -11.24 4.73
N TYR A 248 -1.93 -10.15 4.15
CA TYR A 248 -2.59 -10.19 2.84
C TYR A 248 -1.59 -10.45 1.71
N TYR A 249 -0.51 -9.66 1.66
CA TYR A 249 0.49 -9.77 0.61
C TYR A 249 1.48 -10.93 0.83
N GLY A 250 1.40 -11.64 1.95
CA GLY A 250 2.33 -12.71 2.30
C GLY A 250 3.77 -12.20 2.43
N LEU A 251 3.97 -11.02 3.02
CA LEU A 251 5.27 -10.41 3.18
C LEU A 251 6.09 -11.11 4.26
N GLU A 252 7.39 -11.20 4.06
CA GLU A 252 8.35 -11.77 5.00
C GLU A 252 9.29 -10.70 5.51
N LYS A 253 9.67 -10.77 6.77
CA LYS A 253 10.68 -9.84 7.32
C LYS A 253 12.03 -10.07 6.66
N LYS A 254 12.79 -8.99 6.47
CA LYS A 254 14.19 -9.04 6.05
C LYS A 254 15.05 -9.75 7.09
N ASP A 255 16.05 -10.47 6.62
CA ASP A 255 17.13 -10.93 7.50
C ASP A 255 18.00 -9.75 7.97
N PRO A 256 18.65 -9.84 9.13
CA PRO A 256 19.55 -8.78 9.59
C PRO A 256 20.63 -8.44 8.54
N GLY A 257 20.64 -7.18 8.09
CA GLY A 257 21.61 -6.71 7.08
C GLY A 257 21.20 -6.96 5.63
N GLU A 258 20.04 -7.55 5.37
CA GLU A 258 19.51 -7.71 4.02
C GLU A 258 19.07 -6.35 3.45
N VAL A 259 19.46 -6.11 2.21
CA VAL A 259 19.11 -4.89 1.47
C VAL A 259 18.38 -5.31 0.20
N ASP A 260 17.15 -4.81 0.05
CA ASP A 260 16.39 -5.01 -1.18
C ASP A 260 16.94 -4.13 -2.30
N VAL A 261 16.88 -4.64 -3.52
CA VAL A 261 17.16 -3.87 -4.73
C VAL A 261 15.85 -3.58 -5.44
N GLU A 262 15.40 -2.33 -5.32
CA GLU A 262 14.16 -1.90 -5.97
C GLU A 262 14.31 -1.91 -7.51
N PRO A 263 13.29 -2.38 -8.25
CA PRO A 263 13.28 -2.30 -9.71
C PRO A 263 13.43 -0.86 -10.20
N LEU A 264 14.26 -0.68 -11.23
CA LEU A 264 14.54 0.64 -11.81
C LEU A 264 13.27 1.35 -12.31
N PHE A 265 12.31 0.57 -12.81
CA PHE A 265 11.03 1.05 -13.31
C PHE A 265 9.89 0.30 -12.62
N ARG A 266 9.14 0.99 -11.77
CA ARG A 266 8.05 0.42 -10.98
C ARG A 266 6.91 -0.14 -11.82
N ASP A 267 6.60 0.51 -12.93
CA ASP A 267 5.56 0.11 -13.88
C ASP A 267 5.92 -1.14 -14.69
N CYS A 268 7.21 -1.47 -14.77
CA CYS A 268 7.71 -2.66 -15.45
C CYS A 268 8.03 -3.83 -14.52
N ARG A 269 7.81 -3.70 -13.21
CA ARG A 269 8.26 -4.67 -12.18
C ARG A 269 7.82 -6.10 -12.42
N SER A 270 6.60 -6.29 -12.91
CA SER A 270 6.02 -7.61 -13.22
C SER A 270 5.95 -7.90 -14.72
N HIS A 271 6.60 -7.07 -15.55
CA HIS A 271 6.54 -7.23 -16.98
C HIS A 271 7.65 -8.16 -17.47
N TRP A 272 7.33 -9.06 -18.41
CA TRP A 272 8.33 -10.00 -18.99
C TRP A 272 9.54 -9.28 -19.60
N ALA A 273 9.38 -8.03 -20.04
CA ALA A 273 10.43 -7.23 -20.66
C ALA A 273 11.27 -6.42 -19.65
N LYS A 274 11.08 -6.59 -18.32
CA LYS A 274 11.78 -5.76 -17.30
C LYS A 274 13.29 -5.74 -17.49
N ASP A 275 13.89 -6.91 -17.75
CA ASP A 275 15.34 -7.03 -17.91
C ASP A 275 15.84 -6.38 -19.20
N TYR A 276 15.04 -6.44 -20.27
CA TYR A 276 15.35 -5.75 -21.52
C TYR A 276 15.27 -4.21 -21.34
N VAL A 277 14.25 -3.72 -20.64
CA VAL A 277 14.07 -2.30 -20.33
C VAL A 277 15.23 -1.80 -19.48
N ASN A 278 15.62 -2.54 -18.44
CA ASN A 278 16.76 -2.22 -17.60
C ASN A 278 18.07 -2.21 -18.43
N THR A 279 18.28 -3.22 -19.27
CA THR A 279 19.46 -3.29 -20.14
C THR A 279 19.53 -2.09 -21.10
N LEU A 280 18.42 -1.73 -21.75
CA LEU A 280 18.36 -0.60 -22.66
C LEU A 280 18.60 0.74 -21.94
N TYR A 281 18.17 0.86 -20.71
CA TYR A 281 18.45 2.04 -19.88
C TYR A 281 19.95 2.13 -19.52
N PHE A 282 20.53 1.04 -19.01
CA PHE A 282 21.96 1.02 -18.65
C PHE A 282 22.90 1.16 -19.83
N THR A 283 22.47 0.76 -21.03
CA THR A 283 23.22 0.98 -22.28
C THR A 283 23.01 2.37 -22.89
N GLY A 284 22.17 3.21 -22.28
CA GLY A 284 21.89 4.55 -22.77
C GLY A 284 20.98 4.62 -24.00
N VAL A 285 20.39 3.50 -24.41
CA VAL A 285 19.44 3.44 -25.53
C VAL A 285 18.08 4.00 -25.11
N LEU A 286 17.64 3.72 -23.87
CA LEU A 286 16.50 4.37 -23.27
C LEU A 286 16.95 5.53 -22.40
N THR A 287 16.37 6.70 -22.64
CA THR A 287 16.52 7.87 -21.77
C THR A 287 15.21 8.12 -21.06
N GLY A 288 15.22 8.08 -19.73
CA GLY A 288 14.05 8.32 -18.88
C GLY A 288 14.46 8.52 -17.43
N SER A 289 13.57 9.00 -16.57
CA SER A 289 13.80 8.96 -15.14
C SER A 289 13.38 7.60 -14.60
N ALA A 290 14.27 6.93 -13.92
CA ALA A 290 13.98 5.71 -13.16
C ALA A 290 13.04 5.99 -11.95
N ALA A 291 12.88 7.26 -11.58
CA ALA A 291 11.95 7.72 -10.56
C ALA A 291 10.64 8.25 -11.18
N PRO A 292 9.51 8.15 -10.48
CA PRO A 292 8.26 8.71 -10.94
C PRO A 292 8.41 10.20 -11.24
N ARG A 293 8.06 10.61 -12.45
CA ARG A 293 8.09 12.02 -12.83
C ARG A 293 6.92 12.74 -12.20
N THR A 294 7.20 13.68 -11.34
CA THR A 294 6.27 14.74 -10.96
C THR A 294 6.09 15.73 -12.11
N ARG A 295 5.46 15.34 -13.22
CA ARG A 295 4.82 16.28 -14.16
C ARG A 295 4.08 15.59 -15.29
N ALA A 296 2.91 16.13 -15.57
CA ALA A 296 2.01 15.79 -16.67
C ALA A 296 2.71 15.78 -18.03
N GLY A 297 2.41 14.77 -18.83
CA GLY A 297 2.58 14.80 -20.27
C GLY A 297 3.53 13.76 -20.84
N SER A 298 3.16 12.50 -20.85
CA SER A 298 3.56 11.59 -21.91
C SER A 298 2.56 10.46 -22.09
N THR A 299 2.15 10.26 -23.31
CA THR A 299 1.19 9.25 -23.80
C THR A 299 1.61 7.79 -23.56
N VAL A 300 2.81 7.54 -23.06
CA VAL A 300 3.33 6.20 -22.74
C VAL A 300 2.77 5.67 -21.42
N TRP A 301 2.42 6.55 -20.47
CA TRP A 301 1.90 6.20 -19.17
C TRP A 301 0.45 5.69 -19.19
N GLU A 302 -0.39 6.27 -20.04
CA GLU A 302 -1.79 5.84 -20.17
C GLU A 302 -1.90 4.43 -20.75
N ALA A 303 -0.97 4.03 -21.63
CA ALA A 303 -0.93 2.69 -22.19
C ALA A 303 -0.45 1.61 -21.17
N ALA A 304 0.47 1.95 -20.28
CA ALA A 304 1.00 1.02 -19.28
C ALA A 304 -0.01 0.77 -18.14
N CYS A 305 -0.69 1.81 -17.65
CA CYS A 305 -1.74 1.65 -16.65
C CYS A 305 -2.99 0.97 -17.21
N SER A 306 -3.33 1.17 -18.50
CA SER A 306 -4.47 0.49 -19.14
C SER A 306 -4.23 -1.02 -19.34
N SER A 307 -2.98 -1.48 -19.34
CA SER A 307 -2.66 -2.90 -19.45
C SER A 307 -2.90 -3.70 -18.15
N ARG A 308 -3.05 -3.04 -16.99
CA ARG A 308 -3.46 -3.69 -15.73
C ARG A 308 -4.89 -4.26 -15.82
N THR A 309 -5.80 -3.56 -16.51
CA THR A 309 -7.19 -4.03 -16.67
C THR A 309 -7.33 -5.26 -17.56
N ALA A 310 -6.33 -5.56 -18.41
CA ALA A 310 -6.38 -6.71 -19.32
C ALA A 310 -5.88 -8.02 -18.68
N ARG A 311 -5.09 -7.97 -17.59
CA ARG A 311 -4.51 -9.18 -16.97
C ARG A 311 -5.36 -9.81 -15.87
N SER A 312 -6.32 -9.09 -15.28
CA SER A 312 -7.23 -9.66 -14.26
C SER A 312 -8.29 -10.60 -14.83
N ARG A 313 -8.27 -10.90 -16.15
CA ARG A 313 -9.24 -11.77 -16.82
C ARG A 313 -8.77 -13.19 -17.11
N ALA A 314 -7.62 -13.62 -16.59
CA ALA A 314 -7.24 -15.02 -16.68
C ALA A 314 -7.95 -15.80 -15.58
N PRO A 315 -8.82 -16.79 -15.87
CA PRO A 315 -9.44 -17.61 -14.84
C PRO A 315 -8.37 -18.49 -14.21
N CYS A 316 -8.31 -18.50 -12.88
CA CYS A 316 -7.69 -19.59 -12.14
C CYS A 316 -8.49 -20.86 -12.42
N SER A 317 -7.92 -21.76 -13.20
CA SER A 317 -8.35 -23.15 -13.29
C SER A 317 -7.64 -23.97 -12.22
#